data_78f1f667179ccf6c7e7bf0e50a2da607
#
_entry.id   78f1f667179ccf6c7e7bf0e50a2da607
#
_cell.length_a   1.000
_cell.length_b   1.000
_cell.length_c   1.000
_cell.angle_alpha   90.00
_cell.angle_beta   90.00
_cell.angle_gamma   90.00
#
_symmetry.space_group_name_H-M   'P 1'
#
loop_
_entity.id
_entity.type
_entity.pdbx_description
1 polymer ?
#
loop_
_entity_poly.entity_id
_entity_poly.type
_entity_poly.pdbx_seq_one_letter_code
_entity_poly.pdbx_strand_id
1 'polypeptide(L)'
;DLLHKFLGGRGLGAKLLYDHVGPQVEPLSPDNALIFTAHYNLAGDIIMSEQMPIIGGWAGGVEETAIVDVATHLAAFIMVSADWHLDGPIHVRWGNTTAREPLMVAGHACRAVDRNTHLLLGNQYYTSAGPCTEMCLLEAAAQAITDTASGREIMSGNASAKGVALDYTTAMEARFMAYAARAVAGVETEKVNVMLDKLVGLYEKDFKTAPKGKTFQECYDVN
;
A
#
# COMPACT_ATOMS: atom_id res chain seq x y z
N ASP A 1 -25.27 3.28 -3.11
CA ASP A 1 -24.47 3.24 -2.52
C ASP A 1 -23.15 2.48 -2.55
N LEU A 2 -22.73 1.90 -3.77
CA LEU A 2 -21.39 1.42 -4.02
C LEU A 2 -20.38 2.55 -3.90
N LEU A 3 -20.68 3.75 -4.41
CA LEU A 3 -19.84 4.92 -4.32
C LEU A 3 -19.64 5.35 -2.86
N HIS A 4 -20.68 5.30 -2.05
CA HIS A 4 -20.62 5.62 -0.64
C HIS A 4 -19.77 4.60 0.15
N LYS A 5 -19.82 3.33 -0.23
CA LYS A 5 -18.96 2.28 0.33
C LYS A 5 -17.54 2.34 -0.19
N PHE A 6 -17.35 2.72 -1.46
CA PHE A 6 -16.05 2.90 -2.08
C PHE A 6 -15.30 4.10 -1.50
N LEU A 7 -15.98 5.20 -1.30
CA LEU A 7 -15.42 6.39 -0.64
C LEU A 7 -15.43 6.24 0.90
N GLY A 8 -15.89 5.10 1.40
CA GLY A 8 -16.26 4.77 2.76
C GLY A 8 -15.43 5.42 3.85
N GLY A 9 -16.06 6.33 4.57
CA GLY A 9 -15.60 6.97 5.81
C GLY A 9 -14.27 7.69 5.81
N ARG A 10 -13.37 7.38 4.85
CA ARG A 10 -12.09 8.04 4.61
C ARG A 10 -11.82 8.03 3.11
N GLY A 11 -12.74 8.61 2.35
CA GLY A 11 -12.59 8.76 0.91
C GLY A 11 -11.36 9.59 0.55
N LEU A 12 -10.96 9.45 -0.68
CA LEU A 12 -9.76 10.02 -1.29
C LEU A 12 -9.49 11.48 -0.94
N GLY A 13 -10.50 12.31 -1.07
CA GLY A 13 -10.40 13.73 -0.73
C GLY A 13 -10.14 13.96 0.76
N ALA A 14 -10.68 13.08 1.64
CA ALA A 14 -10.47 13.19 3.07
C ALA A 14 -9.03 12.88 3.46
N LYS A 15 -8.38 11.90 2.84
CA LYS A 15 -6.99 11.57 3.15
C LYS A 15 -6.02 12.65 2.67
N LEU A 16 -6.19 13.13 1.43
CA LEU A 16 -5.35 14.21 0.90
C LEU A 16 -5.46 15.50 1.72
N LEU A 17 -6.67 15.88 2.15
CA LEU A 17 -6.86 17.02 3.04
C LEU A 17 -6.35 16.75 4.45
N TYR A 18 -6.58 15.55 4.97
CA TYR A 18 -6.13 15.17 6.31
C TYR A 18 -4.60 15.16 6.41
N ASP A 19 -3.92 14.63 5.42
CA ASP A 19 -2.46 14.59 5.36
C ASP A 19 -1.83 15.98 5.18
N HIS A 20 -2.55 16.92 4.53
CA HIS A 20 -2.03 18.28 4.25
C HIS A 20 -2.48 19.35 5.25
N VAL A 21 -3.60 19.18 5.92
CA VAL A 21 -4.21 20.21 6.79
C VAL A 21 -4.18 19.81 8.27
N GLY A 22 -3.79 18.56 8.57
CA GLY A 22 -3.63 18.05 9.94
C GLY A 22 -4.93 17.60 10.62
N PRO A 23 -4.85 17.11 11.88
CA PRO A 23 -5.92 16.37 12.54
C PRO A 23 -7.13 17.19 12.99
N GLN A 24 -7.21 18.45 12.64
CA GLN A 24 -8.28 19.36 13.05
C GLN A 24 -9.44 19.47 12.05
N VAL A 25 -9.32 18.81 10.91
CA VAL A 25 -10.40 18.79 9.91
C VAL A 25 -11.28 17.59 10.15
N GLU A 26 -12.56 17.80 10.38
CA GLU A 26 -13.53 16.71 10.46
C GLU A 26 -13.46 15.86 9.18
N PRO A 27 -13.60 14.52 9.30
CA PRO A 27 -13.60 13.66 8.14
C PRO A 27 -14.66 14.15 7.14
N LEU A 28 -14.24 14.38 5.90
CA LEU A 28 -15.14 14.82 4.84
C LEU A 28 -16.28 13.81 4.67
N SER A 29 -17.50 14.31 4.57
CA SER A 29 -18.60 13.45 4.15
C SER A 29 -18.32 12.91 2.75
N PRO A 30 -18.91 11.75 2.37
CA PRO A 30 -18.79 11.22 1.01
C PRO A 30 -19.16 12.24 -0.08
N ASP A 31 -20.16 13.09 0.18
CA ASP A 31 -20.54 14.15 -0.76
C ASP A 31 -19.45 15.19 -0.94
N ASN A 32 -18.80 15.62 0.15
CA ASN A 32 -17.67 16.52 0.08
C ASN A 32 -16.48 15.89 -0.65
N ALA A 33 -16.19 14.60 -0.43
CA ALA A 33 -15.14 13.90 -1.16
C ALA A 33 -15.39 13.88 -2.67
N LEU A 34 -16.65 13.70 -3.11
CA LEU A 34 -17.05 13.77 -4.51
C LEU A 34 -16.87 15.17 -5.08
N ILE A 35 -17.26 16.21 -4.33
CA ILE A 35 -17.08 17.60 -4.75
C ILE A 35 -15.60 17.95 -4.95
N PHE A 36 -14.74 17.52 -4.02
CA PHE A 36 -13.30 17.73 -4.15
C PHE A 36 -12.70 16.96 -5.33
N THR A 37 -13.10 15.71 -5.53
CA THR A 37 -12.65 14.92 -6.68
C THR A 37 -13.06 15.59 -8.00
N ALA A 38 -14.30 16.06 -8.10
CA ALA A 38 -14.77 16.81 -9.26
C ALA A 38 -14.00 18.12 -9.48
N HIS A 39 -13.69 18.84 -8.39
CA HIS A 39 -12.89 20.05 -8.46
C HIS A 39 -11.48 19.78 -8.99
N TYR A 40 -10.79 18.78 -8.44
CA TYR A 40 -9.44 18.44 -8.89
C TYR A 40 -9.42 17.97 -10.36
N ASN A 41 -10.40 17.15 -10.77
CA ASN A 41 -10.53 16.76 -12.18
C ASN A 41 -10.71 17.97 -13.10
N LEU A 42 -11.55 18.93 -12.71
CA LEU A 42 -11.79 20.17 -13.49
C LEU A 42 -10.57 21.08 -13.50
N ALA A 43 -9.78 21.08 -12.44
CA ALA A 43 -8.53 21.85 -12.35
C ALA A 43 -7.37 21.21 -13.17
N GLY A 44 -7.52 19.96 -13.59
CA GLY A 44 -6.48 19.22 -14.29
C GLY A 44 -5.41 18.64 -13.37
N ASP A 45 -5.73 18.47 -12.08
CA ASP A 45 -4.86 17.84 -11.11
C ASP A 45 -4.84 16.33 -11.30
N ILE A 46 -3.72 15.70 -10.93
CA ILE A 46 -3.56 14.24 -10.93
C ILE A 46 -4.33 13.64 -9.76
N ILE A 47 -5.22 12.72 -10.04
CA ILE A 47 -6.05 12.03 -9.05
C ILE A 47 -5.44 10.67 -8.72
N MET A 48 -5.01 10.51 -7.47
CA MET A 48 -4.68 9.22 -6.89
C MET A 48 -5.85 8.70 -6.05
N SER A 49 -6.28 7.48 -6.32
CA SER A 49 -7.27 6.76 -5.50
C SER A 49 -6.60 5.66 -4.69
N GLU A 50 -7.09 5.42 -3.49
CA GLU A 50 -6.57 4.37 -2.62
C GLU A 50 -7.70 3.54 -2.02
N GLN A 51 -7.57 2.23 -2.06
CA GLN A 51 -8.43 1.28 -1.35
C GLN A 51 -7.57 0.15 -0.79
N MET A 52 -7.82 -0.19 0.46
CA MET A 52 -7.06 -1.22 1.18
C MET A 52 -8.01 -2.31 1.68
N PRO A 53 -8.24 -3.36 0.89
CA PRO A 53 -9.10 -4.46 1.31
C PRO A 53 -8.49 -5.20 2.52
N ILE A 54 -9.37 -5.64 3.44
CA ILE A 54 -8.94 -6.27 4.69
C ILE A 54 -9.18 -7.77 4.63
N ILE A 55 -8.09 -8.53 4.56
CA ILE A 55 -8.10 -10.00 4.60
C ILE A 55 -8.53 -10.45 5.98
N GLY A 56 -9.52 -11.36 6.03
CA GLY A 56 -10.12 -11.81 7.29
C GLY A 56 -11.08 -10.79 7.92
N GLY A 57 -11.32 -9.68 7.24
CA GLY A 57 -12.34 -8.68 7.57
C GLY A 57 -13.51 -8.70 6.60
N TRP A 58 -13.94 -7.51 6.17
CA TRP A 58 -15.12 -7.37 5.29
C TRP A 58 -14.94 -7.95 3.88
N ALA A 59 -13.70 -8.08 3.42
CA ALA A 59 -13.39 -8.64 2.09
C ALA A 59 -13.40 -10.19 2.08
N GLY A 60 -13.42 -10.84 3.24
CA GLY A 60 -13.39 -12.29 3.34
C GLY A 60 -11.99 -12.89 3.43
N GLY A 61 -11.79 -14.08 2.86
CA GLY A 61 -10.50 -14.75 2.78
C GLY A 61 -9.58 -14.18 1.71
N VAL A 62 -8.51 -14.90 1.39
CA VAL A 62 -7.49 -14.45 0.43
C VAL A 62 -8.08 -14.33 -0.98
N GLU A 63 -8.84 -15.34 -1.41
CA GLU A 63 -9.41 -15.38 -2.77
C GLU A 63 -10.44 -14.28 -2.98
N GLU A 64 -11.37 -14.11 -2.03
CA GLU A 64 -12.39 -13.08 -2.07
C GLU A 64 -11.75 -11.68 -2.01
N THR A 65 -10.71 -11.53 -1.18
CA THR A 65 -9.98 -10.26 -1.09
C THR A 65 -9.28 -9.92 -2.41
N ALA A 66 -8.70 -10.89 -3.10
CA ALA A 66 -8.09 -10.65 -4.41
C ALA A 66 -9.12 -10.20 -5.47
N ILE A 67 -10.32 -10.75 -5.44
CA ILE A 67 -11.42 -10.32 -6.32
C ILE A 67 -11.84 -8.88 -5.99
N VAL A 68 -12.00 -8.59 -4.71
CA VAL A 68 -12.33 -7.23 -4.23
C VAL A 68 -11.26 -6.23 -4.63
N ASP A 69 -10.00 -6.60 -4.52
CA ASP A 69 -8.86 -5.76 -4.86
C ASP A 69 -8.85 -5.39 -6.36
N VAL A 70 -9.03 -6.37 -7.24
CA VAL A 70 -9.21 -6.12 -8.68
C VAL A 70 -10.42 -5.20 -8.94
N ALA A 71 -11.54 -5.44 -8.25
CA ALA A 71 -12.74 -4.62 -8.42
C ALA A 71 -12.51 -3.17 -7.97
N THR A 72 -11.76 -2.94 -6.90
CA THR A 72 -11.43 -1.59 -6.42
C THR A 72 -10.48 -0.87 -7.36
N HIS A 73 -9.50 -1.57 -7.96
CA HIS A 73 -8.67 -1.01 -9.02
C HIS A 73 -9.54 -0.48 -10.17
N LEU A 74 -10.41 -1.31 -10.73
CA LEU A 74 -11.28 -0.92 -11.85
C LEU A 74 -12.24 0.21 -11.47
N ALA A 75 -12.81 0.14 -10.27
CA ALA A 75 -13.75 1.14 -9.77
C ALA A 75 -13.11 2.53 -9.64
N ALA A 76 -11.85 2.61 -9.22
CA ALA A 76 -11.13 3.88 -9.07
C ALA A 76 -11.08 4.67 -10.39
N PHE A 77 -10.75 4.01 -11.48
CA PHE A 77 -10.68 4.66 -12.79
C PHE A 77 -12.05 5.01 -13.36
N ILE A 78 -13.07 4.18 -13.11
CA ILE A 78 -14.43 4.41 -13.62
C ILE A 78 -15.17 5.48 -12.80
N MET A 79 -15.06 5.43 -11.49
CA MET A 79 -15.94 6.21 -10.59
C MET A 79 -15.37 7.59 -10.26
N VAL A 80 -14.06 7.72 -10.14
CA VAL A 80 -13.42 8.98 -9.74
C VAL A 80 -12.43 9.50 -10.78
N SER A 81 -12.36 8.87 -11.95
CA SER A 81 -11.41 9.23 -13.02
C SER A 81 -9.98 9.31 -12.51
N ALA A 82 -9.57 8.34 -11.68
CA ALA A 82 -8.23 8.31 -11.15
C ALA A 82 -7.19 8.17 -12.26
N ASP A 83 -6.07 8.87 -12.13
CA ASP A 83 -4.92 8.69 -13.01
C ASP A 83 -4.10 7.47 -12.63
N TRP A 84 -4.11 7.13 -11.36
CA TRP A 84 -3.51 5.91 -10.81
C TRP A 84 -4.18 5.49 -9.50
N HIS A 85 -4.04 4.23 -9.15
CA HIS A 85 -4.67 3.65 -7.96
C HIS A 85 -3.66 2.95 -7.06
N LEU A 86 -3.75 3.21 -5.77
CA LEU A 86 -3.03 2.47 -4.72
C LEU A 86 -3.94 1.40 -4.12
N ASP A 87 -3.43 0.21 -3.98
CA ASP A 87 -3.96 -0.77 -3.07
C ASP A 87 -3.02 -0.95 -1.86
N GLY A 88 -3.28 -1.94 -1.08
CA GLY A 88 -2.48 -2.37 0.05
C GLY A 88 -3.32 -3.32 0.90
N PRO A 89 -3.56 -4.56 0.43
CA PRO A 89 -4.32 -5.52 1.20
C PRO A 89 -3.74 -5.67 2.61
N ILE A 90 -4.58 -5.44 3.63
CA ILE A 90 -4.15 -5.48 5.03
C ILE A 90 -4.62 -6.77 5.69
N HIS A 91 -3.73 -7.43 6.40
CA HIS A 91 -4.11 -8.57 7.23
C HIS A 91 -4.77 -8.09 8.53
N VAL A 92 -6.05 -8.50 8.77
CA VAL A 92 -6.85 -8.06 9.92
C VAL A 92 -6.16 -8.27 11.26
N ARG A 93 -5.44 -9.36 11.43
CA ARG A 93 -4.75 -9.71 12.67
C ARG A 93 -3.47 -8.92 12.91
N TRP A 94 -2.72 -8.66 11.83
CA TRP A 94 -1.38 -8.06 11.94
C TRP A 94 -1.38 -6.56 11.67
N GLY A 95 -2.36 -6.06 10.95
CA GLY A 95 -2.43 -4.67 10.54
C GLY A 95 -1.28 -4.25 9.62
N ASN A 96 -0.79 -5.19 8.81
CA ASN A 96 0.31 -4.96 7.86
C ASN A 96 -0.07 -5.44 6.47
N THR A 97 0.69 -5.01 5.48
CA THR A 97 0.59 -5.44 4.08
C THR A 97 1.68 -6.44 3.69
N THR A 98 2.55 -6.79 4.62
CA THR A 98 3.78 -7.56 4.40
C THR A 98 3.71 -9.01 4.86
N ALA A 99 2.56 -9.45 5.38
CA ALA A 99 2.31 -10.86 5.62
C ALA A 99 2.11 -11.64 4.31
N ARG A 100 2.21 -12.97 4.34
CA ARG A 100 2.10 -13.82 3.14
C ARG A 100 0.82 -13.58 2.37
N GLU A 101 -0.31 -13.54 3.09
CA GLU A 101 -1.62 -13.39 2.48
C GLU A 101 -1.78 -12.03 1.78
N PRO A 102 -1.46 -10.89 2.40
CA PRO A 102 -1.44 -9.61 1.71
C PRO A 102 -0.52 -9.57 0.47
N LEU A 103 0.69 -10.09 0.57
CA LEU A 103 1.61 -10.17 -0.56
C LEU A 103 1.03 -11.00 -1.71
N MET A 104 0.39 -12.12 -1.39
CA MET A 104 -0.26 -12.97 -2.38
C MET A 104 -1.43 -12.27 -3.05
N VAL A 105 -2.30 -11.61 -2.27
CA VAL A 105 -3.44 -10.84 -2.81
C VAL A 105 -2.95 -9.72 -3.73
N ALA A 106 -2.05 -8.87 -3.24
CA ALA A 106 -1.50 -7.75 -4.01
C ALA A 106 -0.83 -8.21 -5.31
N GLY A 107 -0.03 -9.29 -5.25
CA GLY A 107 0.64 -9.84 -6.43
C GLY A 107 -0.34 -10.39 -7.46
N HIS A 108 -1.37 -11.12 -7.04
CA HIS A 108 -2.35 -11.70 -7.97
C HIS A 108 -3.27 -10.62 -8.55
N ALA A 109 -3.76 -9.71 -7.76
CA ALA A 109 -4.62 -8.61 -8.21
C ALA A 109 -3.88 -7.71 -9.21
N CYS A 110 -2.67 -7.28 -8.87
CA CYS A 110 -1.85 -6.48 -9.77
C CYS A 110 -1.62 -7.20 -11.11
N ARG A 111 -1.19 -8.46 -11.07
CA ARG A 111 -0.91 -9.24 -12.28
C ARG A 111 -2.15 -9.45 -13.13
N ALA A 112 -3.33 -9.58 -12.53
CA ALA A 112 -4.58 -9.69 -13.26
C ALA A 112 -4.92 -8.37 -13.99
N VAL A 113 -4.73 -7.23 -13.35
CA VAL A 113 -5.01 -5.92 -13.95
C VAL A 113 -3.95 -5.56 -14.99
N ASP A 114 -2.66 -5.72 -14.70
CA ASP A 114 -1.55 -5.43 -15.60
C ASP A 114 -1.66 -6.20 -16.93
N ARG A 115 -1.98 -7.48 -16.87
CA ARG A 115 -2.11 -8.31 -18.10
C ARG A 115 -3.31 -7.98 -18.98
N ASN A 116 -4.32 -7.33 -18.45
CA ASN A 116 -5.58 -7.08 -19.13
C ASN A 116 -5.89 -5.61 -19.39
N THR A 117 -5.09 -4.70 -18.83
CA THR A 117 -5.30 -3.26 -18.94
C THR A 117 -3.97 -2.52 -19.06
N HIS A 118 -4.02 -1.21 -19.20
CA HIS A 118 -2.88 -0.29 -19.11
C HIS A 118 -3.05 0.70 -17.97
N LEU A 119 -3.74 0.29 -16.90
CA LEU A 119 -3.98 1.13 -15.74
C LEU A 119 -2.73 1.20 -14.87
N LEU A 120 -2.43 2.40 -14.37
CA LEU A 120 -1.29 2.60 -13.49
C LEU A 120 -1.63 2.20 -12.06
N LEU A 121 -0.92 1.21 -11.55
CA LEU A 121 -1.12 0.67 -10.21
C LEU A 121 0.05 0.97 -9.29
N GLY A 122 -0.26 1.38 -8.08
CA GLY A 122 0.67 1.50 -6.98
C GLY A 122 0.29 0.59 -5.81
N ASN A 123 1.15 0.51 -4.82
CA ASN A 123 0.89 -0.24 -3.59
C ASN A 123 1.34 0.56 -2.36
N GLN A 124 0.53 0.55 -1.32
CA GLN A 124 0.84 1.16 -0.04
C GLN A 124 1.51 0.13 0.88
N TYR A 125 2.64 0.49 1.46
CA TYR A 125 3.43 -0.40 2.31
C TYR A 125 3.21 -0.07 3.79
N TYR A 126 2.65 -1.04 4.53
CA TYR A 126 2.51 -0.97 5.99
C TYR A 126 3.32 -2.10 6.62
N THR A 127 4.54 -1.79 7.06
CA THR A 127 5.38 -2.77 7.77
C THR A 127 4.98 -2.86 9.24
N SER A 128 5.10 -4.04 9.84
CA SER A 128 4.90 -4.24 11.29
C SER A 128 6.00 -3.58 12.08
N ALA A 129 7.23 -3.68 11.60
CA ALA A 129 8.39 -3.08 12.22
C ALA A 129 8.53 -1.60 11.89
N GLY A 130 9.11 -0.84 12.80
CA GLY A 130 9.42 0.57 12.62
C GLY A 130 10.75 0.82 11.93
N PRO A 131 11.03 2.07 11.55
CA PRO A 131 12.20 2.45 10.76
C PRO A 131 13.51 2.16 11.50
N CYS A 132 14.60 2.12 10.73
CA CYS A 132 15.94 1.79 11.22
C CYS A 132 16.04 0.39 11.87
N THR A 133 15.22 -0.55 11.44
CA THR A 133 15.28 -1.95 11.88
C THR A 133 15.44 -2.87 10.68
N GLU A 134 16.18 -3.97 10.88
CA GLU A 134 16.37 -4.97 9.84
C GLU A 134 15.02 -5.54 9.37
N MET A 135 14.12 -5.84 10.30
CA MET A 135 12.81 -6.38 9.99
C MET A 135 12.01 -5.44 9.08
N CYS A 136 12.03 -4.12 9.32
CA CYS A 136 11.35 -3.14 8.48
C CYS A 136 11.88 -3.18 7.04
N LEU A 137 13.19 -3.28 6.86
CA LEU A 137 13.81 -3.38 5.54
C LEU A 137 13.43 -4.70 4.84
N LEU A 138 13.41 -5.83 5.56
CA LEU A 138 13.01 -7.13 5.00
C LEU A 138 11.54 -7.12 4.57
N GLU A 139 10.65 -6.55 5.39
CA GLU A 139 9.23 -6.38 5.07
C GLU A 139 9.04 -5.51 3.83
N ALA A 140 9.68 -4.34 3.79
CA ALA A 140 9.61 -3.42 2.64
C ALA A 140 10.19 -4.05 1.36
N ALA A 141 11.28 -4.80 1.47
CA ALA A 141 11.84 -5.53 0.35
C ALA A 141 10.89 -6.62 -0.18
N ALA A 142 10.26 -7.40 0.70
CA ALA A 142 9.33 -8.45 0.28
C ALA A 142 8.17 -7.86 -0.55
N GLN A 143 7.63 -6.74 -0.14
CA GLN A 143 6.56 -6.09 -0.88
C GLN A 143 7.05 -5.49 -2.19
N ALA A 144 8.19 -4.78 -2.21
CA ALA A 144 8.76 -4.22 -3.44
C ALA A 144 9.13 -5.31 -4.47
N ILE A 145 9.61 -6.45 -4.02
CA ILE A 145 9.88 -7.62 -4.86
C ILE A 145 8.58 -8.19 -5.45
N THR A 146 7.55 -8.34 -4.62
CA THR A 146 6.23 -8.82 -5.06
C THR A 146 5.64 -7.90 -6.12
N ASP A 147 5.64 -6.61 -5.87
CA ASP A 147 5.10 -5.60 -6.77
C ASP A 147 5.82 -5.60 -8.12
N THR A 148 7.16 -5.57 -8.09
CA THR A 148 7.96 -5.58 -9.31
C THR A 148 7.74 -6.83 -10.15
N ALA A 149 7.66 -8.00 -9.51
CA ALA A 149 7.43 -9.27 -10.20
C ALA A 149 6.00 -9.41 -10.73
N SER A 150 5.08 -8.60 -10.24
CA SER A 150 3.66 -8.63 -10.62
C SER A 150 3.28 -7.60 -11.68
N GLY A 151 4.20 -6.70 -12.07
CA GLY A 151 3.99 -5.69 -13.11
C GLY A 151 3.50 -4.33 -12.57
N ARG A 152 3.67 -4.07 -11.28
CA ARG A 152 3.26 -2.80 -10.69
C ARG A 152 4.20 -1.66 -11.08
N GLU A 153 3.64 -0.54 -11.52
CA GLU A 153 4.40 0.60 -12.05
C GLU A 153 4.89 1.55 -10.97
N ILE A 154 4.14 1.67 -9.88
CA ILE A 154 4.39 2.68 -8.84
C ILE A 154 4.59 2.00 -7.48
N MET A 155 5.70 2.31 -6.84
CA MET A 155 5.93 2.00 -5.43
C MET A 155 5.74 3.29 -4.63
N SER A 156 4.76 3.29 -3.76
CA SER A 156 4.49 4.48 -2.97
C SER A 156 5.44 4.67 -1.78
N GLY A 157 5.50 4.91 -0.80
CA GLY A 157 6.44 4.91 0.33
C GLY A 157 6.06 3.86 1.36
N ASN A 158 6.95 3.68 2.31
CA ASN A 158 6.72 2.77 3.43
C ASN A 158 6.14 3.54 4.62
N ALA A 159 4.95 3.15 5.06
CA ALA A 159 4.37 3.57 6.33
C ALA A 159 4.83 2.60 7.42
N SER A 160 6.02 2.84 7.95
CA SER A 160 6.63 1.98 8.98
C SER A 160 5.81 1.95 10.27
N ALA A 161 5.96 0.89 11.05
CA ALA A 161 5.17 0.66 12.27
C ALA A 161 3.65 0.80 12.02
N LYS A 162 3.18 0.26 10.89
CA LYS A 162 1.76 0.29 10.48
C LYS A 162 1.18 1.69 10.25
N GLY A 163 2.04 2.68 10.04
CA GLY A 163 1.63 4.07 9.82
C GLY A 163 0.94 4.74 11.01
N VAL A 164 1.09 4.20 12.22
CA VAL A 164 0.38 4.72 13.42
C VAL A 164 1.21 5.66 14.29
N ALA A 165 2.49 5.81 13.99
CA ALA A 165 3.39 6.66 14.76
C ALA A 165 3.84 7.88 13.95
N LEU A 166 4.01 9.03 14.63
CA LEU A 166 4.54 10.24 14.01
C LEU A 166 6.04 10.12 13.78
N ASP A 167 6.52 10.71 12.68
CA ASP A 167 7.95 10.76 12.30
C ASP A 167 8.60 9.38 12.10
N TYR A 168 7.79 8.35 11.81
CA TYR A 168 8.22 6.96 11.66
C TYR A 168 8.35 6.54 10.19
N THR A 169 8.98 7.38 9.37
CA THR A 169 9.33 7.07 7.98
C THR A 169 10.67 7.67 7.66
N THR A 170 11.57 6.91 7.03
CA THR A 170 12.90 7.39 6.66
C THR A 170 13.19 7.15 5.18
N ALA A 171 14.15 7.91 4.64
CA ALA A 171 14.62 7.72 3.28
C ALA A 171 15.36 6.38 3.08
N MET A 172 15.79 5.74 4.16
CA MET A 172 16.48 4.45 4.10
C MET A 172 15.56 3.35 3.58
N GLU A 173 14.33 3.25 4.12
CA GLU A 173 13.34 2.27 3.69
C GLU A 173 12.99 2.47 2.20
N ALA A 174 12.70 3.71 1.80
CA ALA A 174 12.37 4.04 0.41
C ALA A 174 13.52 3.69 -0.56
N ARG A 175 14.75 3.99 -0.17
CA ARG A 175 15.94 3.64 -0.96
C ARG A 175 16.12 2.12 -1.06
N PHE A 176 15.90 1.41 0.03
CA PHE A 176 16.03 -0.04 0.06
C PHE A 176 14.97 -0.73 -0.81
N MET A 177 13.72 -0.26 -0.78
CA MET A 177 12.65 -0.69 -1.69
C MET A 177 13.10 -0.57 -3.15
N ALA A 178 13.67 0.57 -3.55
CA ALA A 178 14.14 0.79 -4.91
C ALA A 178 15.28 -0.17 -5.30
N TYR A 179 16.15 -0.51 -4.38
CA TYR A 179 17.20 -1.52 -4.62
C TYR A 179 16.62 -2.92 -4.76
N ALA A 180 15.67 -3.30 -3.90
CA ALA A 180 15.01 -4.60 -3.96
C ALA A 180 14.26 -4.77 -5.29
N ALA A 181 13.50 -3.76 -5.71
CA ALA A 181 12.81 -3.75 -6.98
C ALA A 181 13.77 -3.94 -8.17
N ARG A 182 14.85 -3.14 -8.22
CA ARG A 182 15.86 -3.25 -9.30
C ARG A 182 16.54 -4.61 -9.34
N ALA A 183 16.76 -5.24 -8.19
CA ALA A 183 17.44 -6.54 -8.10
C ALA A 183 16.61 -7.68 -8.71
N VAL A 184 15.27 -7.54 -8.77
CA VAL A 184 14.38 -8.59 -9.29
C VAL A 184 13.74 -8.24 -10.63
N ALA A 185 13.95 -7.05 -11.14
CA ALA A 185 13.43 -6.65 -12.44
C ALA A 185 13.92 -7.62 -13.53
N GLY A 186 12.98 -8.25 -14.24
CA GLY A 186 13.27 -9.24 -15.28
C GLY A 186 13.64 -10.64 -14.81
N VAL A 187 13.60 -10.89 -13.49
CA VAL A 187 13.80 -12.24 -12.94
C VAL A 187 12.52 -13.07 -13.12
N GLU A 188 12.69 -14.34 -13.47
CA GLU A 188 11.57 -15.28 -13.64
C GLU A 188 10.74 -15.40 -12.34
N THR A 189 9.41 -15.40 -12.46
CA THR A 189 8.47 -15.40 -11.34
C THR A 189 8.70 -16.57 -10.37
N GLU A 190 9.03 -17.75 -10.88
CA GLU A 190 9.30 -18.93 -10.07
C GLU A 190 10.51 -18.75 -9.14
N LYS A 191 11.55 -18.10 -9.65
CA LYS A 191 12.73 -17.76 -8.85
C LYS A 191 12.40 -16.69 -7.80
N VAL A 192 11.60 -15.71 -8.18
CA VAL A 192 11.14 -14.66 -7.25
C VAL A 192 10.30 -15.27 -6.13
N ASN A 193 9.39 -16.20 -6.43
CA ASN A 193 8.60 -16.89 -5.41
C ASN A 193 9.46 -17.64 -4.38
N VAL A 194 10.51 -18.33 -4.85
CA VAL A 194 11.45 -19.00 -3.94
C VAL A 194 12.22 -18.00 -3.06
N MET A 195 12.58 -16.84 -3.62
CA MET A 195 13.24 -15.77 -2.85
C MET A 195 12.29 -15.17 -1.81
N LEU A 196 11.05 -14.87 -2.21
CA LEU A 196 10.02 -14.31 -1.33
C LEU A 196 9.68 -15.27 -0.18
N ASP A 197 9.53 -16.57 -0.46
CA ASP A 197 9.25 -17.56 0.58
C ASP A 197 10.34 -17.56 1.67
N LYS A 198 11.60 -17.53 1.27
CA LYS A 198 12.72 -17.44 2.20
C LYS A 198 12.75 -16.11 2.95
N LEU A 199 12.54 -14.99 2.23
CA LEU A 199 12.59 -13.65 2.80
C LEU A 199 11.49 -13.44 3.84
N VAL A 200 10.25 -13.82 3.54
CA VAL A 200 9.12 -13.73 4.46
C VAL A 200 9.35 -14.61 5.68
N GLY A 201 9.89 -15.81 5.50
CA GLY A 201 10.25 -16.72 6.58
C GLY A 201 11.25 -16.15 7.61
N LEU A 202 12.01 -15.11 7.24
CA LEU A 202 12.93 -14.45 8.17
C LEU A 202 12.20 -13.58 9.21
N TYR A 203 11.05 -13.00 8.89
CA TYR A 203 10.40 -12.00 9.74
C TYR A 203 8.96 -12.34 10.19
N GLU A 204 8.23 -13.21 9.47
CA GLU A 204 6.79 -13.43 9.73
C GLU A 204 6.48 -13.94 11.15
N LYS A 205 7.40 -14.68 11.76
CA LYS A 205 7.27 -15.18 13.13
C LYS A 205 7.29 -14.06 14.18
N ASP A 206 7.85 -12.92 13.83
CA ASP A 206 8.12 -11.81 14.75
C ASP A 206 7.08 -10.69 14.68
N PHE A 207 5.99 -10.82 13.91
CA PHE A 207 4.95 -9.79 13.79
C PHE A 207 4.35 -9.33 15.14
N LYS A 208 4.26 -10.24 16.12
CA LYS A 208 3.75 -9.89 17.46
C LYS A 208 4.72 -9.04 18.27
N THR A 209 5.98 -9.20 18.03
CA THR A 209 7.10 -8.59 18.77
C THR A 209 7.92 -7.69 17.87
N ALA A 210 7.32 -7.21 16.80
CA ALA A 210 7.98 -6.37 15.82
C ALA A 210 8.65 -5.16 16.50
N PRO A 211 9.92 -4.89 16.18
CA PRO A 211 10.64 -3.79 16.81
C PRO A 211 10.02 -2.45 16.44
N LYS A 212 9.86 -1.59 17.43
CA LYS A 212 9.27 -0.26 17.23
C LYS A 212 10.06 0.61 16.25
N GLY A 213 11.37 0.39 16.17
CA GLY A 213 12.25 1.27 15.41
C GLY A 213 12.47 2.62 16.10
N LYS A 214 12.90 3.60 15.32
CA LYS A 214 13.27 4.94 15.77
C LYS A 214 12.51 5.99 14.95
N THR A 215 12.36 7.17 15.50
CA THR A 215 11.86 8.32 14.75
C THR A 215 12.88 8.75 13.69
N PHE A 216 12.42 9.51 12.70
CA PHE A 216 13.30 10.07 11.66
C PHE A 216 14.50 10.81 12.29
N GLN A 217 14.25 11.64 13.32
CA GLN A 217 15.27 12.45 14.00
C GLN A 217 16.33 11.59 14.71
N GLU A 218 15.94 10.39 15.19
CA GLU A 218 16.87 9.45 15.85
C GLU A 218 17.65 8.58 14.85
N CYS A 219 17.20 8.51 13.60
CA CYS A 219 17.85 7.71 12.56
C CYS A 219 18.97 8.45 11.83
N TYR A 220 19.00 9.78 11.89
CA TYR A 220 19.97 10.60 11.20
C TYR A 220 20.66 11.60 12.12
N ASP A 221 21.97 11.74 11.93
CA ASP A 221 22.70 12.87 12.49
C ASP A 221 22.39 14.11 11.65
N VAL A 222 21.61 15.02 12.20
CA VAL A 222 21.23 16.27 11.55
C VAL A 222 22.22 17.35 12.02
N ASN A 223 23.42 17.34 11.47
CA ASN A 223 24.42 18.38 11.68
C ASN A 223 24.48 19.33 10.50
#